data_30dcaa982b0448ddc1ead4fbcdc6e151
#
_entry.id   30dcaa982b0448ddc1ead4fbcdc6e151
#
_cell.length_a   1.000
_cell.length_b   1.000
_cell.length_c   1.000
_cell.angle_alpha   90.00
_cell.angle_beta   90.00
_cell.angle_gamma   90.00
#
_symmetry.space_group_name_H-M   'P 1'
#
loop_
_entity.id
_entity.type
_entity.pdbx_description
1 polymer ?
#
loop_
_entity_poly.entity_id
_entity_poly.type
_entity_poly.pdbx_seq_one_letter_code
_entity_poly.pdbx_strand_id
1 'polypeptide(L)'
;MEIKKQDNIRKLLANIPLPRMVKVRQHFDRDEIEDVAGTLRGKLACEEIAGRIRPGMRIVLTGSGREITNMNVVLRELASFIREHEAFPFIIPAMGSHGSSTSEGQKEVLAGYGITEEFCGCPIHSTMETVLLGHTDEGDPVFMDAFAAGADAIIAVGRIKPHTAFRGRYESGLMKMLAVGIGKQRGADSIHRLGFGPLKDRIPAFADVVREEQGLAPLAAGGDVGGEDTGHLGVVGFVL
;
A
#
# COMPACT_ATOMS: atom_id res chain seq x y z
N MET A 1 -21.07 24.73 21.87
CA MET A 1 -21.70 23.47 21.43
C MET A 1 -20.88 22.23 21.80
N GLU A 2 -19.58 22.34 22.02
CA GLU A 2 -18.68 21.24 22.41
C GLU A 2 -18.92 20.71 23.84
N ILE A 3 -19.21 21.57 24.81
CA ILE A 3 -19.37 21.18 26.23
C ILE A 3 -20.57 20.20 26.42
N LYS A 4 -21.67 20.40 25.70
CA LYS A 4 -22.84 19.49 25.79
C LYS A 4 -22.58 18.10 25.20
N LYS A 5 -21.67 17.98 24.24
CA LYS A 5 -21.31 16.68 23.63
C LYS A 5 -20.46 15.83 24.58
N GLN A 6 -19.54 16.45 25.32
CA GLN A 6 -18.72 15.76 26.33
C GLN A 6 -19.56 15.26 27.52
N ASP A 7 -20.57 16.00 27.95
CA ASP A 7 -21.46 15.55 29.04
C ASP A 7 -22.34 14.36 28.66
N ASN A 8 -22.77 14.27 27.40
CA ASN A 8 -23.52 13.12 26.90
C ASN A 8 -22.65 11.85 26.83
N ILE A 9 -21.42 11.98 26.38
CA ILE A 9 -20.46 10.85 26.35
C ILE A 9 -20.17 10.37 27.77
N ARG A 10 -19.93 11.27 28.74
CA ARG A 10 -19.72 10.92 30.15
C ARG A 10 -20.90 10.18 30.73
N LYS A 11 -22.13 10.61 30.45
CA LYS A 11 -23.35 9.93 30.90
C LYS A 11 -23.50 8.53 30.31
N LEU A 12 -23.20 8.35 29.02
CA LEU A 12 -23.21 7.05 28.36
C LEU A 12 -22.18 6.08 28.92
N LEU A 13 -21.04 6.58 29.35
CA LEU A 13 -19.92 5.79 29.87
C LEU A 13 -19.94 5.64 31.40
N ALA A 14 -20.81 6.35 32.12
CA ALA A 14 -20.80 6.42 33.58
C ALA A 14 -20.92 5.05 34.29
N ASN A 15 -21.61 4.10 33.66
CA ASN A 15 -21.84 2.75 34.21
C ASN A 15 -20.95 1.68 33.58
N ILE A 16 -19.99 2.07 32.71
CA ILE A 16 -19.07 1.13 32.09
C ILE A 16 -17.81 1.06 32.95
N PRO A 17 -17.51 -0.10 33.59
CA PRO A 17 -16.29 -0.22 34.38
C PRO A 17 -15.08 -0.12 33.47
N LEU A 18 -14.15 0.77 33.82
CA LEU A 18 -12.89 0.86 33.11
C LEU A 18 -12.07 -0.41 33.36
N PRO A 19 -11.55 -1.06 32.32
CA PRO A 19 -10.69 -2.22 32.47
C PRO A 19 -9.40 -1.84 33.20
N ARG A 20 -8.86 -2.77 33.98
CA ARG A 20 -7.53 -2.58 34.57
C ARG A 20 -6.48 -2.58 33.46
N MET A 21 -5.66 -1.54 33.42
CA MET A 21 -4.56 -1.41 32.49
C MET A 21 -3.26 -1.84 33.15
N VAL A 22 -2.44 -2.59 32.43
CA VAL A 22 -1.08 -2.94 32.84
C VAL A 22 -0.09 -2.30 31.87
N LYS A 23 1.03 -1.86 32.41
CA LYS A 23 2.13 -1.35 31.59
C LYS A 23 2.90 -2.53 31.03
N VAL A 24 2.90 -2.67 29.71
CA VAL A 24 3.65 -3.72 29.01
C VAL A 24 4.81 -3.06 28.27
N ARG A 25 6.00 -3.64 28.37
CA ARG A 25 7.16 -3.29 27.55
C ARG A 25 7.40 -4.46 26.59
N GLN A 26 7.26 -4.17 25.30
CA GLN A 26 7.57 -5.12 24.25
C GLN A 26 8.98 -4.86 23.74
N HIS A 27 9.77 -5.91 23.62
CA HIS A 27 11.10 -5.87 22.99
C HIS A 27 10.98 -6.41 21.59
N PHE A 28 11.50 -5.65 20.64
CA PHE A 28 11.60 -6.06 19.23
C PHE A 28 13.07 -6.15 18.87
N ASP A 29 13.42 -7.09 18.02
CA ASP A 29 14.71 -7.12 17.38
C ASP A 29 14.85 -5.86 16.51
N ARG A 30 16.03 -5.26 16.53
CA ARG A 30 16.32 -4.00 15.87
C ARG A 30 17.37 -4.14 14.78
N ASP A 31 17.34 -5.27 14.08
CA ASP A 31 18.20 -5.44 12.90
C ASP A 31 17.73 -4.46 11.83
N GLU A 32 18.51 -3.44 11.57
CA GLU A 32 18.19 -2.37 10.63
C GLU A 32 19.17 -2.41 9.45
N ILE A 33 18.66 -2.12 8.25
CA ILE A 33 19.49 -1.91 7.07
C ILE A 33 20.07 -0.50 7.17
N GLU A 34 21.38 -0.39 7.40
CA GLU A 34 22.08 0.90 7.53
C GLU A 34 22.06 1.68 6.22
N ASP A 35 22.37 1.03 5.10
CA ASP A 35 22.33 1.62 3.75
C ASP A 35 21.14 1.08 2.96
N VAL A 36 20.00 1.72 3.13
CA VAL A 36 18.77 1.37 2.42
C VAL A 36 18.89 1.62 0.92
N ALA A 37 19.49 2.73 0.51
CA ALA A 37 19.65 3.08 -0.89
C ALA A 37 20.56 2.10 -1.64
N GLY A 38 21.76 1.83 -1.12
CA GLY A 38 22.71 0.90 -1.72
C GLY A 38 22.19 -0.54 -1.74
N THR A 39 21.52 -0.97 -0.65
CA THR A 39 20.89 -2.30 -0.59
C THR A 39 19.80 -2.45 -1.64
N LEU A 40 18.94 -1.45 -1.80
CA LEU A 40 17.89 -1.45 -2.82
C LEU A 40 18.48 -1.48 -4.22
N ARG A 41 19.46 -0.60 -4.50
CA ARG A 41 20.16 -0.56 -5.80
C ARG A 41 20.79 -1.90 -6.18
N GLY A 42 21.45 -2.56 -5.23
CA GLY A 42 22.03 -3.89 -5.46
C GLY A 42 20.97 -4.94 -5.83
N LYS A 43 19.80 -4.89 -5.21
CA LYS A 43 18.68 -5.80 -5.55
C LYS A 43 18.03 -5.48 -6.90
N LEU A 44 17.91 -4.20 -7.25
CA LEU A 44 17.32 -3.75 -8.51
C LEU A 44 18.18 -4.10 -9.72
N ALA A 45 19.49 -4.20 -9.54
CA ALA A 45 20.45 -4.51 -10.60
C ALA A 45 20.35 -5.95 -11.11
N CYS A 46 19.56 -6.83 -10.49
CA CYS A 46 19.39 -8.18 -11.01
C CYS A 46 18.62 -8.14 -12.35
N GLU A 47 19.04 -9.01 -13.28
CA GLU A 47 18.49 -9.03 -14.64
C GLU A 47 16.98 -9.33 -14.68
N GLU A 48 16.47 -10.10 -13.74
CA GLU A 48 15.05 -10.40 -13.60
C GLU A 48 14.18 -9.16 -13.36
N ILE A 49 14.75 -8.13 -12.75
CA ILE A 49 14.08 -6.86 -12.48
C ILE A 49 14.43 -5.85 -13.58
N ALA A 50 15.72 -5.59 -13.77
CA ALA A 50 16.20 -4.59 -14.72
C ALA A 50 15.72 -4.88 -16.15
N GLY A 51 15.74 -6.13 -16.58
CA GLY A 51 15.30 -6.56 -17.90
C GLY A 51 13.82 -6.41 -18.18
N ARG A 52 12.99 -6.14 -17.16
CA ARG A 52 11.57 -5.87 -17.33
C ARG A 52 11.26 -4.40 -17.60
N ILE A 53 12.16 -3.49 -17.23
CA ILE A 53 12.02 -2.05 -17.50
C ILE A 53 12.54 -1.77 -18.91
N ARG A 54 11.66 -1.28 -19.76
CA ARG A 54 11.99 -0.93 -21.14
C ARG A 54 11.89 0.58 -21.35
N PRO A 55 12.70 1.15 -22.26
CA PRO A 55 12.60 2.56 -22.61
C PRO A 55 11.17 2.96 -23.01
N GLY A 56 10.74 4.10 -22.55
CA GLY A 56 9.42 4.66 -22.84
C GLY A 56 8.29 4.20 -21.94
N MET A 57 8.48 3.15 -21.13
CA MET A 57 7.42 2.67 -20.22
C MET A 57 7.03 3.72 -19.19
N ARG A 58 5.74 3.83 -18.92
CA ARG A 58 5.16 4.61 -17.83
C ARG A 58 4.96 3.68 -16.62
N ILE A 59 5.70 3.91 -15.56
CA ILE A 59 5.76 2.99 -14.41
C ILE A 59 5.24 3.67 -13.15
N VAL A 60 4.19 3.08 -12.56
CA VAL A 60 3.61 3.52 -11.30
C VAL A 60 4.44 3.03 -10.11
N LEU A 61 4.68 3.93 -9.17
CA LEU A 61 5.17 3.62 -7.83
C LEU A 61 4.05 3.86 -6.82
N THR A 62 3.74 2.89 -5.95
CA THR A 62 2.66 3.06 -4.98
C THR A 62 3.13 3.72 -3.69
N GLY A 63 2.50 4.83 -3.31
CA GLY A 63 2.70 5.53 -2.04
C GLY A 63 1.71 5.04 -0.96
N SER A 64 2.21 4.54 0.17
CA SER A 64 1.38 3.99 1.25
C SER A 64 0.75 5.09 2.12
N GLY A 65 -0.47 4.86 2.61
CA GLY A 65 -1.16 5.74 3.56
C GLY A 65 -0.77 5.54 5.03
N ARG A 66 0.22 4.70 5.29
CA ARG A 66 0.79 4.52 6.62
C ARG A 66 2.28 4.71 6.55
N GLU A 67 2.85 5.29 7.60
CA GLU A 67 4.28 5.50 7.70
C GLU A 67 5.05 4.18 7.56
N ILE A 68 6.00 4.19 6.65
CA ILE A 68 7.01 3.15 6.45
C ILE A 68 8.36 3.86 6.50
N THR A 69 9.21 3.44 7.40
CA THR A 69 10.55 4.03 7.57
C THR A 69 11.31 4.02 6.24
N ASN A 70 11.91 5.16 5.89
CA ASN A 70 12.68 5.34 4.64
C ASN A 70 11.89 5.12 3.33
N MET A 71 10.55 5.12 3.35
CA MET A 71 9.76 4.94 2.13
C MET A 71 10.04 6.01 1.08
N ASN A 72 10.25 7.25 1.51
CA ASN A 72 10.64 8.35 0.63
C ASN A 72 11.97 8.06 -0.07
N VAL A 73 12.97 7.52 0.65
CA VAL A 73 14.26 7.10 0.07
C VAL A 73 14.05 5.96 -0.93
N VAL A 74 13.26 4.95 -0.57
CA VAL A 74 12.93 3.83 -1.45
C VAL A 74 12.28 4.32 -2.75
N LEU A 75 11.28 5.19 -2.67
CA LEU A 75 10.60 5.72 -3.84
C LEU A 75 11.51 6.58 -4.71
N ARG A 76 12.39 7.36 -4.11
CA ARG A 76 13.40 8.14 -4.84
C ARG A 76 14.36 7.24 -5.62
N GLU A 77 14.89 6.20 -4.98
CA GLU A 77 15.83 5.28 -5.62
C GLU A 77 15.17 4.48 -6.74
N LEU A 78 13.92 4.04 -6.55
CA LEU A 78 13.12 3.40 -7.59
C LEU A 78 12.89 4.36 -8.77
N ALA A 79 12.49 5.59 -8.51
CA ALA A 79 12.28 6.58 -9.56
C ALA A 79 13.57 6.89 -10.33
N SER A 80 14.71 6.98 -9.64
CA SER A 80 16.01 7.16 -10.27
C SER A 80 16.38 5.98 -11.15
N PHE A 81 16.23 4.75 -10.62
CA PHE A 81 16.53 3.52 -11.36
C PHE A 81 15.66 3.38 -12.63
N ILE A 82 14.38 3.69 -12.57
CA ILE A 82 13.48 3.66 -13.72
C ILE A 82 13.93 4.67 -14.79
N ARG A 83 14.30 5.89 -14.39
CA ARG A 83 14.80 6.90 -15.33
C ARG A 83 16.12 6.52 -15.98
N GLU A 84 17.01 5.84 -15.27
CA GLU A 84 18.28 5.31 -15.82
C GLU A 84 18.04 4.28 -16.93
N HIS A 85 16.86 3.63 -16.92
CA HIS A 85 16.40 2.74 -17.99
C HIS A 85 15.53 3.44 -19.05
N GLU A 86 15.60 4.78 -19.13
CA GLU A 86 14.86 5.61 -20.10
C GLU A 86 13.33 5.45 -20.01
N ALA A 87 12.80 5.04 -18.83
CA ALA A 87 11.38 4.93 -18.54
C ALA A 87 10.88 6.09 -17.66
N PHE A 88 9.56 6.25 -17.55
CA PHE A 88 8.90 7.38 -16.93
C PHE A 88 8.20 6.96 -15.62
N PRO A 89 8.86 7.14 -14.46
CA PRO A 89 8.24 6.86 -13.17
C PRO A 89 7.25 7.95 -12.78
N PHE A 90 6.20 7.58 -12.10
CA PHE A 90 5.34 8.48 -11.35
C PHE A 90 4.76 7.77 -10.12
N ILE A 91 4.49 8.55 -9.08
CA ILE A 91 3.93 8.04 -7.81
C ILE A 91 2.42 8.26 -7.80
N ILE A 92 1.68 7.28 -7.30
CA ILE A 92 0.27 7.44 -6.93
C ILE A 92 0.08 7.17 -5.44
N PRO A 93 -0.83 7.88 -4.75
CA PRO A 93 -1.27 7.48 -3.43
C PRO A 93 -2.08 6.19 -3.53
N ALA A 94 -1.55 5.08 -3.01
CA ALA A 94 -2.22 3.77 -3.01
C ALA A 94 -2.64 3.42 -1.58
N MET A 95 -3.64 4.13 -1.08
CA MET A 95 -4.03 4.11 0.33
C MET A 95 -5.55 3.98 0.58
N GLY A 96 -6.30 3.54 -0.43
CA GLY A 96 -7.74 3.34 -0.30
C GLY A 96 -8.48 4.64 0.06
N SER A 97 -9.17 4.64 1.18
CA SER A 97 -9.97 5.78 1.69
C SER A 97 -9.22 6.74 2.63
N HIS A 98 -7.91 6.60 2.80
CA HIS A 98 -7.12 7.53 3.63
C HIS A 98 -7.12 8.95 3.04
N GLY A 99 -6.62 9.93 3.79
CA GLY A 99 -6.55 11.31 3.33
C GLY A 99 -7.93 11.92 3.10
N SER A 100 -8.90 11.59 3.98
CA SER A 100 -10.30 12.04 3.88
C SER A 100 -10.98 11.67 2.55
N SER A 101 -10.46 10.67 1.85
CA SER A 101 -10.93 10.24 0.52
C SER A 101 -10.94 11.38 -0.50
N THR A 102 -9.94 12.24 -0.46
CA THR A 102 -9.74 13.32 -1.43
C THR A 102 -8.35 13.22 -2.05
N SER A 103 -8.21 13.71 -3.28
CA SER A 103 -6.93 13.76 -3.99
C SER A 103 -5.89 14.58 -3.23
N GLU A 104 -6.28 15.75 -2.77
CA GLU A 104 -5.46 16.68 -1.99
C GLU A 104 -5.05 16.06 -0.65
N GLY A 105 -5.99 15.50 0.09
CA GLY A 105 -5.70 14.86 1.37
C GLY A 105 -4.77 13.66 1.24
N GLN A 106 -4.85 12.90 0.15
CA GLN A 106 -3.91 11.82 -0.12
C GLN A 106 -2.51 12.33 -0.44
N LYS A 107 -2.37 13.44 -1.19
CA LYS A 107 -1.09 14.12 -1.41
C LYS A 107 -0.49 14.66 -0.11
N GLU A 108 -1.30 15.26 0.75
CA GLU A 108 -0.87 15.76 2.06
C GLU A 108 -0.34 14.64 2.95
N VAL A 109 -0.99 13.47 2.94
CA VAL A 109 -0.50 12.28 3.68
C VAL A 109 0.90 11.87 3.19
N LEU A 110 1.11 11.80 1.87
CA LEU A 110 2.44 11.49 1.31
C LEU A 110 3.48 12.55 1.67
N ALA A 111 3.13 13.83 1.55
CA ALA A 111 4.02 14.93 1.90
C ALA A 111 4.40 14.91 3.39
N GLY A 112 3.47 14.52 4.27
CA GLY A 112 3.75 14.31 5.69
C GLY A 112 4.79 13.22 5.98
N TYR A 113 5.00 12.29 5.05
CA TYR A 113 6.05 11.27 5.11
C TYR A 113 7.32 11.65 4.31
N GLY A 114 7.42 12.89 3.86
CA GLY A 114 8.54 13.37 3.04
C GLY A 114 8.53 12.84 1.61
N ILE A 115 7.40 12.32 1.13
CA ILE A 115 7.22 11.87 -0.25
C ILE A 115 6.65 13.03 -1.04
N THR A 116 7.53 13.78 -1.70
CA THR A 116 7.20 14.94 -2.54
C THR A 116 7.80 14.78 -3.94
N GLU A 117 7.26 15.47 -4.92
CA GLU A 117 7.78 15.44 -6.30
C GLU A 117 9.25 15.90 -6.36
N GLU A 118 9.59 16.92 -5.57
CA GLU A 118 10.96 17.45 -5.45
C GLU A 118 11.92 16.41 -4.89
N PHE A 119 11.56 15.76 -3.77
CA PHE A 119 12.42 14.76 -3.12
C PHE A 119 12.56 13.48 -3.94
N CYS A 120 11.45 12.96 -4.47
CA CYS A 120 11.43 11.72 -5.24
C CYS A 120 11.92 11.89 -6.68
N GLY A 121 11.93 13.12 -7.20
CA GLY A 121 12.35 13.44 -8.55
C GLY A 121 11.43 12.89 -9.64
N CYS A 122 10.15 12.66 -9.34
CA CYS A 122 9.13 12.24 -10.29
C CYS A 122 7.76 12.81 -9.92
N PRO A 123 6.80 12.90 -10.87
CA PRO A 123 5.46 13.41 -10.60
C PRO A 123 4.70 12.55 -9.57
N ILE A 124 3.80 13.20 -8.81
CA ILE A 124 2.83 12.53 -7.95
C ILE A 124 1.43 12.79 -8.50
N HIS A 125 0.87 11.80 -9.17
CA HIS A 125 -0.49 11.85 -9.69
C HIS A 125 -1.48 11.35 -8.65
N SER A 126 -2.36 12.20 -8.19
CA SER A 126 -3.40 11.84 -7.21
C SER A 126 -4.77 12.10 -7.79
N THR A 127 -5.62 11.10 -7.72
CA THR A 127 -7.04 11.17 -8.11
C THR A 127 -7.87 10.25 -7.22
N MET A 128 -9.17 10.50 -7.15
CA MET A 128 -10.13 9.54 -6.61
C MET A 128 -10.92 8.84 -7.71
N GLU A 129 -10.64 9.16 -8.97
CA GLU A 129 -11.23 8.47 -10.11
C GLU A 129 -10.69 7.05 -10.22
N THR A 130 -11.58 6.13 -10.55
CA THR A 130 -11.26 4.70 -10.66
C THR A 130 -11.86 4.10 -11.91
N VAL A 131 -11.18 3.11 -12.45
CA VAL A 131 -11.68 2.25 -13.54
C VAL A 131 -12.19 0.96 -12.90
N LEU A 132 -13.30 0.44 -13.40
CA LEU A 132 -13.75 -0.91 -13.10
C LEU A 132 -12.92 -1.88 -13.96
N LEU A 133 -12.13 -2.73 -13.30
CA LEU A 133 -11.32 -3.74 -13.99
C LEU A 133 -12.13 -4.99 -14.34
N GLY A 134 -12.92 -5.47 -13.39
CA GLY A 134 -13.68 -6.71 -13.53
C GLY A 134 -14.43 -7.03 -12.24
N HIS A 135 -14.76 -8.29 -12.07
CA HIS A 135 -15.45 -8.80 -10.89
C HIS A 135 -14.75 -10.04 -10.37
N THR A 136 -14.81 -10.28 -9.07
CA THR A 136 -14.41 -11.54 -8.46
C THR A 136 -15.42 -12.63 -8.84
N ASP A 137 -15.09 -13.90 -8.60
CA ASP A 137 -15.99 -15.03 -8.81
C ASP A 137 -17.31 -14.90 -8.04
N GLU A 138 -17.27 -14.21 -6.88
CA GLU A 138 -18.48 -13.88 -6.09
C GLU A 138 -19.27 -12.68 -6.64
N GLY A 139 -18.81 -12.06 -7.73
CA GLY A 139 -19.46 -10.93 -8.39
C GLY A 139 -19.16 -9.56 -7.75
N ASP A 140 -18.17 -9.45 -6.87
CA ASP A 140 -17.77 -8.17 -6.30
C ASP A 140 -16.98 -7.34 -7.32
N PRO A 141 -17.33 -6.04 -7.52
CA PRO A 141 -16.62 -5.19 -8.47
C PRO A 141 -15.23 -4.80 -7.94
N VAL A 142 -14.22 -4.91 -8.81
CA VAL A 142 -12.82 -4.58 -8.54
C VAL A 142 -12.45 -3.29 -9.26
N PHE A 143 -12.00 -2.31 -8.49
CA PHE A 143 -11.66 -0.98 -8.99
C PHE A 143 -10.17 -0.70 -8.86
N MET A 144 -9.65 0.13 -9.77
CA MET A 144 -8.27 0.58 -9.80
C MET A 144 -8.17 2.08 -10.08
N ASP A 145 -7.18 2.75 -9.48
CA ASP A 145 -6.81 4.13 -9.77
C ASP A 145 -6.68 4.36 -11.28
N ALA A 146 -7.29 5.43 -11.79
CA ALA A 146 -7.33 5.71 -13.23
C ALA A 146 -5.93 5.93 -13.84
N PHE A 147 -4.98 6.53 -13.11
CA PHE A 147 -3.60 6.68 -13.59
C PHE A 147 -2.87 5.33 -13.61
N ALA A 148 -3.11 4.48 -12.60
CA ALA A 148 -2.49 3.16 -12.55
C ALA A 148 -3.00 2.24 -13.66
N ALA A 149 -4.30 2.29 -13.96
CA ALA A 149 -4.91 1.49 -15.03
C ALA A 149 -4.37 1.86 -16.43
N GLY A 150 -3.87 3.07 -16.60
CA GLY A 150 -3.26 3.53 -17.86
C GLY A 150 -1.74 3.44 -17.91
N ALA A 151 -1.09 2.79 -16.94
CA ALA A 151 0.36 2.60 -16.91
C ALA A 151 0.79 1.29 -17.55
N ASP A 152 2.05 1.20 -17.97
CA ASP A 152 2.62 -0.01 -18.59
C ASP A 152 3.08 -1.01 -17.52
N ALA A 153 3.35 -0.53 -16.29
CA ALA A 153 3.78 -1.36 -15.17
C ALA A 153 3.51 -0.70 -13.82
N ILE A 154 3.45 -1.52 -12.77
CA ILE A 154 3.24 -1.08 -11.39
C ILE A 154 4.31 -1.70 -10.50
N ILE A 155 5.03 -0.86 -9.78
CA ILE A 155 5.91 -1.29 -8.69
C ILE A 155 5.17 -1.00 -7.37
N ALA A 156 4.65 -2.06 -6.76
CA ALA A 156 3.96 -1.96 -5.49
C ALA A 156 4.97 -1.91 -4.34
N VAL A 157 4.89 -0.88 -3.51
CA VAL A 157 5.72 -0.69 -2.32
C VAL A 157 4.83 -0.74 -1.09
N GLY A 158 5.14 -1.63 -0.16
CA GLY A 158 4.32 -1.80 1.03
C GLY A 158 5.05 -2.55 2.14
N ARG A 159 4.58 -2.41 3.37
CA ARG A 159 5.09 -3.13 4.53
C ARG A 159 4.27 -4.39 4.78
N ILE A 160 4.95 -5.51 4.98
CA ILE A 160 4.34 -6.76 5.42
C ILE A 160 4.24 -6.72 6.94
N LYS A 161 3.07 -6.99 7.48
CA LYS A 161 2.81 -7.07 8.91
C LYS A 161 1.52 -7.86 9.18
N PRO A 162 1.36 -8.43 10.38
CA PRO A 162 0.08 -9.02 10.78
C PRO A 162 -1.05 -7.98 10.76
N HIS A 163 -2.26 -8.41 10.44
CA HIS A 163 -3.44 -7.55 10.53
C HIS A 163 -4.04 -7.60 11.94
N THR A 164 -4.58 -6.49 12.41
CA THR A 164 -5.13 -6.38 13.78
C THR A 164 -6.49 -7.07 13.95
N ALA A 165 -7.27 -7.23 12.88
CA ALA A 165 -8.67 -7.64 12.96
C ALA A 165 -8.98 -9.01 12.33
N PHE A 166 -8.09 -9.59 11.53
CA PHE A 166 -8.29 -10.92 10.94
C PHE A 166 -6.96 -11.66 10.77
N ARG A 167 -7.05 -12.97 10.54
CA ARG A 167 -5.93 -13.84 10.18
C ARG A 167 -6.21 -14.51 8.84
N GLY A 168 -5.19 -14.62 7.98
CA GLY A 168 -5.29 -15.23 6.66
C GLY A 168 -3.93 -15.38 6.00
N ARG A 169 -3.91 -15.99 4.82
CA ARG A 169 -2.68 -16.17 4.04
C ARG A 169 -2.03 -14.81 3.68
N TYR A 170 -2.85 -13.80 3.41
CA TYR A 170 -2.41 -12.45 3.07
C TYR A 170 -3.13 -11.44 3.96
N GLU A 171 -2.43 -10.93 4.97
CA GLU A 171 -2.98 -9.94 5.91
C GLU A 171 -2.57 -8.51 5.58
N SER A 172 -1.49 -8.34 4.82
CA SER A 172 -0.91 -7.05 4.41
C SER A 172 -0.02 -7.25 3.17
N GLY A 173 0.89 -6.30 2.91
CA GLY A 173 1.86 -6.40 1.81
C GLY A 173 1.22 -6.18 0.44
N LEU A 174 1.82 -6.79 -0.59
CA LEU A 174 1.52 -6.52 -1.98
C LEU A 174 0.09 -6.88 -2.37
N MET A 175 -0.39 -8.05 -1.95
CA MET A 175 -1.77 -8.47 -2.22
C MET A 175 -2.79 -7.46 -1.69
N LYS A 176 -2.59 -6.96 -0.46
CA LYS A 176 -3.46 -5.92 0.09
C LYS A 176 -3.29 -4.57 -0.60
N MET A 177 -2.09 -4.25 -1.07
CA MET A 177 -1.85 -3.05 -1.85
C MET A 177 -2.65 -3.08 -3.16
N LEU A 178 -2.62 -4.19 -3.89
CA LEU A 178 -3.40 -4.39 -5.11
C LEU A 178 -4.91 -4.44 -4.83
N ALA A 179 -5.35 -5.18 -3.80
CA ALA A 179 -6.77 -5.35 -3.51
C ALA A 179 -7.45 -4.09 -2.96
N VAL A 180 -6.75 -3.30 -2.13
CA VAL A 180 -7.35 -2.17 -1.36
C VAL A 180 -6.67 -0.86 -1.70
N GLY A 181 -5.33 -0.84 -1.71
CA GLY A 181 -4.56 0.40 -1.79
C GLY A 181 -4.84 1.19 -3.06
N ILE A 182 -4.67 0.53 -4.22
CA ILE A 182 -4.87 1.14 -5.54
C ILE A 182 -6.34 1.28 -5.94
N GLY A 183 -7.26 0.60 -5.25
CA GLY A 183 -8.70 0.68 -5.52
C GLY A 183 -9.36 1.98 -5.06
N LYS A 184 -8.61 2.86 -4.40
CA LYS A 184 -9.12 4.10 -3.82
C LYS A 184 -10.28 3.84 -2.84
N GLN A 185 -11.14 4.84 -2.61
CA GLN A 185 -12.32 4.67 -1.75
C GLN A 185 -13.27 3.61 -2.31
N ARG A 186 -13.55 3.63 -3.62
CA ARG A 186 -14.50 2.68 -4.22
C ARG A 186 -14.06 1.23 -4.05
N GLY A 187 -12.78 0.93 -4.27
CA GLY A 187 -12.22 -0.40 -4.04
C GLY A 187 -12.23 -0.77 -2.56
N ALA A 188 -11.88 0.16 -1.67
CA ALA A 188 -11.94 -0.06 -0.24
C ALA A 188 -13.37 -0.35 0.24
N ASP A 189 -14.37 0.38 -0.23
CA ASP A 189 -15.79 0.15 0.09
C ASP A 189 -16.27 -1.21 -0.43
N SER A 190 -15.90 -1.57 -1.67
CA SER A 190 -16.24 -2.85 -2.26
C SER A 190 -15.72 -4.01 -1.42
N ILE A 191 -14.43 -4.02 -1.09
CA ILE A 191 -13.81 -5.14 -0.37
C ILE A 191 -14.27 -5.23 1.10
N HIS A 192 -14.57 -4.10 1.75
CA HIS A 192 -15.00 -4.07 3.16
C HIS A 192 -16.51 -4.20 3.36
N ARG A 193 -17.30 -4.27 2.30
CA ARG A 193 -18.77 -4.31 2.34
C ARG A 193 -19.34 -5.37 3.28
N LEU A 194 -18.67 -6.51 3.41
CA LEU A 194 -19.08 -7.63 4.27
C LEU A 194 -18.36 -7.66 5.63
N GLY A 195 -17.64 -6.58 6.00
CA GLY A 195 -16.88 -6.51 7.24
C GLY A 195 -15.52 -7.22 7.18
N PHE A 196 -14.94 -7.48 8.35
CA PHE A 196 -13.57 -8.03 8.44
C PHE A 196 -13.49 -9.56 8.29
N GLY A 197 -14.55 -10.29 8.59
CA GLY A 197 -14.54 -11.76 8.59
C GLY A 197 -14.09 -12.37 7.27
N PRO A 198 -14.66 -11.99 6.13
CA PRO A 198 -14.31 -12.55 4.82
C PRO A 198 -13.02 -11.96 4.20
N LEU A 199 -12.38 -10.96 4.80
CA LEU A 199 -11.22 -10.29 4.19
C LEU A 199 -10.06 -11.23 3.86
N LYS A 200 -9.87 -12.30 4.63
CA LYS A 200 -8.82 -13.30 4.38
C LYS A 200 -8.94 -13.96 3.01
N ASP A 201 -10.16 -14.11 2.51
CA ASP A 201 -10.46 -14.74 1.23
C ASP A 201 -10.65 -13.68 0.12
N ARG A 202 -11.21 -12.51 0.47
CA ARG A 202 -11.47 -11.43 -0.48
C ARG A 202 -10.20 -10.70 -0.93
N ILE A 203 -9.19 -10.53 -0.05
CA ILE A 203 -7.94 -9.87 -0.44
C ILE A 203 -7.26 -10.59 -1.61
N PRO A 204 -7.00 -11.92 -1.55
CA PRO A 204 -6.45 -12.62 -2.71
C PRO A 204 -7.37 -12.54 -3.94
N ALA A 205 -8.68 -12.76 -3.81
CA ALA A 205 -9.61 -12.73 -4.93
C ALA A 205 -9.59 -11.38 -5.68
N PHE A 206 -9.61 -10.25 -4.96
CA PHE A 206 -9.50 -8.92 -5.56
C PHE A 206 -8.14 -8.67 -6.19
N ALA A 207 -7.06 -9.07 -5.52
CA ALA A 207 -5.71 -8.89 -6.04
C ALA A 207 -5.46 -9.75 -7.29
N ASP A 208 -6.04 -10.92 -7.39
CA ASP A 208 -5.94 -11.80 -8.55
C ASP A 208 -6.64 -11.18 -9.77
N VAL A 209 -7.84 -10.59 -9.62
CA VAL A 209 -8.48 -9.83 -10.71
C VAL A 209 -7.58 -8.69 -11.18
N VAL A 210 -6.99 -7.91 -10.26
CA VAL A 210 -6.07 -6.82 -10.64
C VAL A 210 -4.88 -7.38 -11.43
N ARG A 211 -4.31 -8.49 -10.99
CA ARG A 211 -3.16 -9.11 -11.67
C ARG A 211 -3.50 -9.62 -13.06
N GLU A 212 -4.61 -10.30 -13.20
CA GLU A 212 -5.06 -10.88 -14.48
C GLU A 212 -5.39 -9.79 -15.49
N GLU A 213 -6.19 -8.80 -15.11
CA GLU A 213 -6.61 -7.71 -15.99
C GLU A 213 -5.46 -6.77 -16.40
N GLN A 214 -4.43 -6.65 -15.58
CA GLN A 214 -3.24 -5.85 -15.89
C GLN A 214 -2.10 -6.68 -16.50
N GLY A 215 -2.30 -7.98 -16.74
CA GLY A 215 -1.27 -8.86 -17.28
C GLY A 215 -0.04 -8.97 -16.38
N LEU A 216 -0.21 -8.78 -15.06
CA LEU A 216 0.89 -8.76 -14.12
C LEU A 216 1.39 -10.18 -13.84
N ALA A 217 2.69 -10.36 -13.86
CA ALA A 217 3.32 -11.64 -13.53
C ALA A 217 2.90 -12.09 -12.12
N PRO A 218 2.91 -13.41 -11.84
CA PRO A 218 2.74 -13.89 -10.48
C PRO A 218 3.72 -13.18 -9.56
N LEU A 219 3.24 -12.71 -8.41
CA LEU A 219 4.11 -12.13 -7.39
C LEU A 219 5.21 -13.16 -7.14
N ALA A 220 6.44 -12.86 -7.58
CA ALA A 220 7.57 -13.69 -7.24
C ALA A 220 7.59 -13.83 -5.73
N ALA A 221 7.65 -15.05 -5.22
CA ALA A 221 7.53 -15.37 -3.81
C ALA A 221 8.76 -14.85 -3.04
N GLY A 222 8.83 -13.55 -2.92
CA GLY A 222 9.77 -12.82 -2.09
C GLY A 222 9.03 -12.19 -0.94
N GLY A 223 8.26 -12.97 -0.17
CA GLY A 223 7.63 -12.44 1.01
C GLY A 223 6.22 -12.92 1.31
N ASP A 224 5.91 -14.17 1.07
CA ASP A 224 4.90 -14.85 1.89
C ASP A 224 5.49 -15.08 3.27
N VAL A 225 5.43 -14.09 4.11
CA VAL A 225 5.69 -14.30 5.52
C VAL A 225 4.35 -14.36 6.20
N GLY A 226 3.78 -15.57 6.15
CA GLY A 226 2.88 -16.00 7.19
C GLY A 226 3.63 -15.97 8.51
N GLY A 227 3.27 -15.04 9.39
CA GLY A 227 3.48 -15.10 10.81
C GLY A 227 4.90 -15.35 11.30
N GLU A 228 5.72 -14.33 11.34
CA GLU A 228 6.57 -14.01 12.47
C GLU A 228 6.93 -12.53 12.31
N ASP A 229 6.77 -11.80 13.39
CA ASP A 229 6.92 -10.36 13.52
C ASP A 229 8.38 -9.96 13.27
N THR A 230 8.75 -9.89 12.01
CA THR A 230 10.00 -9.24 11.65
C THR A 230 9.67 -7.79 11.36
N GLY A 231 10.01 -6.87 12.25
CA GLY A 231 9.88 -5.42 12.10
C GLY A 231 10.63 -4.86 10.89
N HIS A 232 10.78 -5.65 9.86
CA HIS A 232 11.60 -5.40 8.70
C HIS A 232 10.87 -4.57 7.66
N LEU A 233 11.62 -3.68 7.06
CA LEU A 233 11.25 -2.85 5.93
C LEU A 233 10.49 -3.66 4.90
N GLY A 234 9.38 -3.10 4.50
CA GLY A 234 8.49 -3.68 3.54
C GLY A 234 9.18 -4.14 2.27
N VAL A 235 8.76 -5.29 1.86
CA VAL A 235 9.16 -5.87 0.60
C VAL A 235 8.73 -4.94 -0.53
N VAL A 236 9.68 -4.48 -1.31
CA VAL A 236 9.40 -3.92 -2.64
C VAL A 236 9.09 -5.12 -3.51
N GLY A 237 7.84 -5.32 -3.81
CA GLY A 237 7.43 -6.35 -4.76
C GLY A 237 7.23 -5.72 -6.12
N PHE A 238 7.84 -6.29 -7.12
CA PHE A 238 7.62 -5.91 -8.50
C PHE A 238 6.43 -6.69 -9.04
N VAL A 239 5.46 -5.96 -9.52
CA VAL A 239 4.36 -6.49 -10.32
C VAL A 239 4.51 -5.79 -11.67
N LEU A 240 5.22 -6.41 -12.57
CA LEU A 240 5.43 -5.96 -13.95
C LEU A 240 4.71 -6.87 -14.89
#